data_1553b61cdbb652a4d23f8704fb124c2b
#
_entry.id   1553b61cdbb652a4d23f8704fb124c2b
#
_cell.length_a   1.000
_cell.length_b   1.000
_cell.length_c   1.000
_cell.angle_alpha   90.00
_cell.angle_beta   90.00
_cell.angle_gamma   90.00
#
_symmetry.space_group_name_H-M   'P 1'
#
loop_
_entity.id
_entity.type
_entity.pdbx_description
1 polymer ?
#
loop_
_entity_poly.entity_id
_entity_poly.type
_entity_poly.pdbx_seq_one_letter_code
_entity_poly.pdbx_strand_id
1 'polypeptide(L)'
;MAYNVYSLADTKTVLYHPYVGTANLHLCGRGKMVISYSGDLSAHTLTADGSVIINRMKADNGIITLEIPQNSLADHFLRKWCKYLRNKARPEFFHLTTLTVTDQAGEFTILCSGVTPQKIPDRTFDRSSTNLTYTLLAASISEQ
;
A
#
# COMPACT_ATOMS: atom_id res chain seq x y z
N MET A 1 -5.71 17.53 -30.95
CA MET A 1 -5.52 16.13 -30.51
C MET A 1 -4.85 16.12 -29.13
N ALA A 2 -5.43 15.43 -28.16
CA ALA A 2 -4.89 15.34 -26.82
C ALA A 2 -4.08 14.05 -26.67
N TYR A 3 -2.94 14.13 -26.02
CA TYR A 3 -2.11 12.99 -25.71
C TYR A 3 -2.04 12.80 -24.19
N ASN A 4 -2.25 11.56 -23.73
CA ASN A 4 -2.07 11.19 -22.36
C ASN A 4 -0.75 10.43 -22.23
N VAL A 5 0.15 10.96 -21.41
CA VAL A 5 1.45 10.34 -21.17
C VAL A 5 1.47 9.78 -19.74
N TYR A 6 1.79 8.51 -19.63
CA TYR A 6 1.96 7.87 -18.33
C TYR A 6 3.44 7.61 -18.07
N SER A 7 3.90 7.93 -16.87
CA SER A 7 5.23 7.57 -16.40
C SER A 7 5.17 7.18 -14.92
N LEU A 8 5.82 6.10 -14.57
CA LEU A 8 5.94 5.69 -13.18
C LEU A 8 6.72 6.75 -12.36
N ALA A 9 7.57 7.52 -13.00
CA ALA A 9 8.33 8.59 -12.35
C ALA A 9 7.43 9.73 -11.84
N ASP A 10 6.23 9.89 -12.40
CA ASP A 10 5.27 10.89 -11.94
C ASP A 10 4.52 10.47 -10.68
N THR A 11 4.67 9.22 -10.26
CA THR A 11 4.01 8.68 -9.09
C THR A 11 4.97 8.70 -7.91
N LYS A 12 4.63 9.45 -6.87
CA LYS A 12 5.43 9.54 -5.64
C LYS A 12 4.81 8.68 -4.56
N THR A 13 5.62 7.88 -3.89
CA THR A 13 5.19 6.99 -2.81
C THR A 13 6.04 7.26 -1.59
N VAL A 14 5.39 7.63 -0.48
CA VAL A 14 6.06 7.95 0.79
C VAL A 14 5.48 7.06 1.88
N LEU A 15 6.33 6.32 2.56
CA LEU A 15 5.99 5.54 3.74
C LEU A 15 6.57 6.22 4.96
N TYR A 16 5.76 6.47 5.97
CA TYR A 16 6.16 7.20 7.16
C TYR A 16 5.70 6.51 8.44
N HIS A 17 6.61 6.41 9.40
CA HIS A 17 6.32 6.00 10.77
C HIS A 17 7.06 6.93 11.73
N PRO A 18 6.41 7.43 12.80
CA PRO A 18 7.01 8.45 13.69
C PRO A 18 8.33 8.03 14.32
N TYR A 19 8.52 6.74 14.57
CA TYR A 19 9.71 6.22 15.26
C TYR A 19 10.71 5.52 14.34
N VAL A 20 10.32 5.16 13.13
CA VAL A 20 11.22 4.52 12.15
C VAL A 20 11.75 5.54 11.16
N GLY A 21 10.92 6.47 10.76
CA GLY A 21 11.30 7.52 9.82
C GLY A 21 10.47 7.52 8.55
N THR A 22 10.97 8.22 7.55
CA THR A 22 10.30 8.42 6.26
C THR A 22 11.11 7.77 5.15
N ALA A 23 10.45 7.08 4.25
CA ALA A 23 11.07 6.55 3.04
C ALA A 23 10.31 7.04 1.81
N ASN A 24 11.05 7.64 0.88
CA ASN A 24 10.55 7.98 -0.44
C ASN A 24 10.75 6.77 -1.35
N LEU A 25 9.80 5.84 -1.35
CA LEU A 25 9.95 4.56 -2.02
C LEU A 25 10.18 4.71 -3.52
N HIS A 26 9.62 5.75 -4.13
CA HIS A 26 9.82 6.03 -5.56
C HIS A 26 11.27 6.39 -5.91
N LEU A 27 12.06 6.85 -4.94
CA LEU A 27 13.49 7.15 -5.12
C LEU A 27 14.40 6.00 -4.69
N CYS A 28 13.85 4.98 -4.05
CA CYS A 28 14.62 3.91 -3.42
C CYS A 28 14.52 2.56 -4.13
N GLY A 29 13.99 2.55 -5.33
CA GLY A 29 13.90 1.34 -6.14
C GLY A 29 12.54 0.62 -6.10
N ARG A 30 11.46 1.31 -5.72
CA ARG A 30 10.14 0.72 -5.77
C ARG A 30 9.81 0.28 -7.20
N GLY A 31 9.40 -0.96 -7.36
CA GLY A 31 8.85 -1.47 -8.60
C GLY A 31 7.34 -1.32 -8.66
N LYS A 32 6.66 -2.39 -9.05
CA LYS A 32 5.20 -2.41 -9.16
C LYS A 32 4.53 -2.24 -7.79
N MET A 33 3.46 -1.47 -7.75
CA MET A 33 2.63 -1.30 -6.56
C MET A 33 1.16 -1.45 -6.94
N VAL A 34 0.43 -2.23 -6.15
CA VAL A 34 -1.01 -2.43 -6.33
C VAL A 34 -1.71 -2.08 -5.02
N ILE A 35 -2.71 -1.22 -5.09
CA ILE A 35 -3.57 -0.88 -3.96
C ILE A 35 -4.96 -1.43 -4.26
N SER A 36 -5.48 -2.27 -3.37
CA SER A 36 -6.74 -2.95 -3.57
C SER A 36 -7.63 -2.78 -2.34
N TYR A 37 -8.87 -2.37 -2.55
CA TYR A 37 -9.87 -2.35 -1.48
C TYR A 37 -10.32 -3.76 -1.17
N SER A 38 -10.45 -4.09 0.12
CA SER A 38 -10.83 -5.44 0.56
C SER A 38 -12.33 -5.67 0.53
N GLY A 39 -13.13 -4.60 0.65
CA GLY A 39 -14.59 -4.70 0.69
C GLY A 39 -15.24 -4.21 -0.58
N ASP A 40 -16.48 -4.63 -0.77
CA ASP A 40 -17.32 -4.15 -1.87
C ASP A 40 -17.93 -2.79 -1.53
N LEU A 41 -18.11 -1.96 -2.53
CA LEU A 41 -18.75 -0.65 -2.38
C LEU A 41 -20.26 -0.79 -2.26
N SER A 42 -20.84 -1.75 -2.94
CA SER A 42 -22.28 -1.97 -2.95
C SER A 42 -22.62 -3.45 -3.12
N ALA A 43 -23.82 -3.80 -2.71
CA ALA A 43 -24.37 -5.13 -2.94
C ALA A 43 -25.85 -4.99 -3.27
N HIS A 44 -26.36 -5.87 -4.12
CA HIS A 44 -27.78 -5.87 -4.53
C HIS A 44 -28.50 -7.06 -3.92
N THR A 45 -29.68 -6.79 -3.41
CA THR A 45 -30.59 -7.82 -2.94
C THR A 45 -31.84 -7.83 -3.81
N LEU A 46 -32.13 -8.99 -4.41
CA LEU A 46 -33.32 -9.15 -5.23
C LEU A 46 -34.50 -9.53 -4.34
N THR A 47 -35.59 -8.79 -4.43
CA THR A 47 -36.82 -9.09 -3.68
C THR A 47 -37.75 -10.01 -4.48
N ALA A 48 -38.75 -10.59 -3.81
CA ALA A 48 -39.67 -11.54 -4.44
C ALA A 48 -40.52 -10.94 -5.55
N ASP A 49 -40.77 -9.63 -5.52
CA ASP A 49 -41.54 -8.90 -6.54
C ASP A 49 -40.70 -8.45 -7.73
N GLY A 50 -39.40 -8.80 -7.75
CA GLY A 50 -38.50 -8.38 -8.81
C GLY A 50 -37.81 -7.06 -8.59
N SER A 51 -38.06 -6.38 -7.49
CA SER A 51 -37.37 -5.16 -7.11
C SER A 51 -35.93 -5.46 -6.67
N VAL A 52 -35.03 -4.48 -6.83
CA VAL A 52 -33.64 -4.58 -6.38
C VAL A 52 -33.39 -3.58 -5.26
N ILE A 53 -32.93 -4.05 -4.14
CA ILE A 53 -32.46 -3.20 -3.03
C ILE A 53 -30.96 -3.01 -3.19
N ILE A 54 -30.53 -1.75 -3.28
CA ILE A 54 -29.11 -1.39 -3.39
C ILE A 54 -28.58 -1.12 -1.99
N ASN A 55 -27.66 -1.95 -1.55
CA ASN A 55 -27.03 -1.82 -0.23
C ASN A 55 -25.69 -1.10 -0.38
N ARG A 56 -25.51 0.00 0.35
CA ARG A 56 -24.27 0.76 0.38
C ARG A 56 -23.38 0.20 1.49
N MET A 57 -22.13 -0.08 1.15
CA MET A 57 -21.16 -0.64 2.08
C MET A 57 -20.05 0.37 2.35
N LYS A 58 -19.63 0.46 3.61
CA LYS A 58 -18.52 1.32 4.04
C LYS A 58 -17.38 0.46 4.53
N ALA A 59 -16.54 0.03 3.62
CA ALA A 59 -15.30 -0.67 3.97
C ALA A 59 -14.14 0.04 3.27
N ASP A 60 -13.37 0.79 4.03
CA ASP A 60 -12.26 1.60 3.50
C ASP A 60 -10.91 0.92 3.68
N ASN A 61 -10.88 -0.28 4.25
CA ASN A 61 -9.64 -1.04 4.41
C ASN A 61 -9.23 -1.73 3.12
N GLY A 62 -7.96 -2.05 3.03
CA GLY A 62 -7.45 -2.69 1.83
C GLY A 62 -6.08 -3.29 2.00
N ILE A 63 -5.53 -3.74 0.87
CA ILE A 63 -4.26 -4.42 0.79
C ILE A 63 -3.37 -3.65 -0.19
N ILE A 64 -2.12 -3.42 0.22
CA ILE A 64 -1.11 -2.79 -0.61
C ILE A 64 -0.05 -3.84 -0.91
N THR A 65 0.19 -4.10 -2.18
CA THR A 65 1.23 -5.04 -2.62
C THR A 65 2.34 -4.24 -3.28
N LEU A 66 3.57 -4.38 -2.75
CA LEU A 66 4.76 -3.72 -3.25
C LEU A 66 5.74 -4.75 -3.77
N GLU A 67 6.22 -4.54 -4.99
CA GLU A 67 7.28 -5.35 -5.57
C GLU A 67 8.58 -4.55 -5.49
N ILE A 68 9.53 -5.02 -4.68
CA ILE A 68 10.75 -4.31 -4.33
C ILE A 68 11.96 -5.17 -4.71
N PRO A 69 12.95 -4.62 -5.43
CA PRO A 69 14.19 -5.35 -5.68
C PRO A 69 14.92 -5.68 -4.37
N GLN A 70 15.40 -6.90 -4.25
CA GLN A 70 16.14 -7.32 -3.06
C GLN A 70 17.42 -6.48 -2.94
N ASN A 71 17.74 -6.08 -1.70
CA ASN A 71 18.90 -5.23 -1.35
C ASN A 71 18.82 -3.79 -1.89
N SER A 72 17.67 -3.32 -2.36
CA SER A 72 17.48 -1.90 -2.67
C SER A 72 17.34 -1.08 -1.38
N LEU A 73 17.43 0.25 -1.51
CA LEU A 73 17.21 1.13 -0.36
C LEU A 73 15.80 0.98 0.21
N ALA A 74 14.81 0.75 -0.66
CA ALA A 74 13.44 0.49 -0.23
C ALA A 74 13.37 -0.80 0.60
N ASP A 75 14.05 -1.86 0.17
CA ASP A 75 14.11 -3.12 0.93
C ASP A 75 14.76 -2.93 2.29
N HIS A 76 15.84 -2.17 2.37
CA HIS A 76 16.51 -1.89 3.65
C HIS A 76 15.58 -1.15 4.62
N PHE A 77 14.85 -0.15 4.14
CA PHE A 77 13.90 0.60 4.97
C PHE A 77 12.75 -0.29 5.42
N LEU A 78 12.14 -1.04 4.52
CA LEU A 78 11.01 -1.90 4.83
C LEU A 78 11.40 -3.01 5.81
N ARG A 79 12.59 -3.54 5.67
CA ARG A 79 13.14 -4.54 6.61
C ARG A 79 13.32 -3.94 8.00
N LYS A 80 13.88 -2.74 8.09
CA LYS A 80 14.04 -2.01 9.36
C LYS A 80 12.69 -1.73 10.01
N TRP A 81 11.72 -1.30 9.21
CA TRP A 81 10.36 -1.03 9.67
C TRP A 81 9.67 -2.29 10.20
N CYS A 82 9.71 -3.38 9.44
CA CYS A 82 9.12 -4.65 9.88
C CYS A 82 9.78 -5.17 11.16
N LYS A 83 11.10 -5.05 11.27
CA LYS A 83 11.84 -5.48 12.46
C LYS A 83 11.45 -4.64 13.68
N TYR A 84 11.29 -3.33 13.50
CA TYR A 84 10.85 -2.45 14.58
C TYR A 84 9.45 -2.83 15.07
N LEU A 85 8.51 -3.00 14.15
CA LEU A 85 7.13 -3.35 14.50
C LEU A 85 7.03 -4.71 15.18
N ARG A 86 7.86 -5.66 14.76
CA ARG A 86 7.85 -7.01 15.31
C ARG A 86 8.45 -7.07 16.72
N ASN A 87 9.56 -6.36 16.96
CA ASN A 87 10.38 -6.58 18.14
C ASN A 87 10.37 -5.43 19.16
N LYS A 88 10.14 -4.19 18.72
CA LYS A 88 10.35 -3.00 19.56
C LYS A 88 9.11 -2.13 19.73
N ALA A 89 8.13 -2.20 18.85
CA ALA A 89 6.98 -1.31 18.91
C ALA A 89 6.07 -1.68 20.08
N ARG A 90 5.66 -0.68 20.83
CA ARG A 90 4.56 -0.83 21.78
C ARG A 90 3.24 -1.00 21.01
N PRO A 91 2.21 -1.61 21.61
CA PRO A 91 0.93 -1.78 20.92
C PRO A 91 0.35 -0.50 20.35
N GLU A 92 0.48 0.63 21.06
CA GLU A 92 -0.02 1.92 20.60
C GLU A 92 0.74 2.51 19.41
N PHE A 93 1.95 2.01 19.11
CA PHE A 93 2.78 2.48 17.99
C PHE A 93 2.71 1.57 16.77
N PHE A 94 2.04 0.44 16.87
CA PHE A 94 2.00 -0.54 15.80
C PHE A 94 1.25 -0.04 14.56
N HIS A 95 0.22 0.77 14.74
CA HIS A 95 -0.68 1.21 13.68
C HIS A 95 -0.42 2.65 13.19
N LEU A 96 0.72 3.24 13.52
CA LEU A 96 1.00 4.65 13.21
C LEU A 96 1.59 4.87 11.82
N THR A 97 1.83 3.82 11.05
CA THR A 97 2.41 3.94 9.72
C THR A 97 1.40 4.48 8.73
N THR A 98 1.81 5.42 7.91
CA THR A 98 1.00 5.96 6.82
C THR A 98 1.74 5.77 5.49
N LEU A 99 0.98 5.54 4.43
CA LEU A 99 1.49 5.47 3.07
C LEU A 99 0.73 6.48 2.23
N THR A 100 1.47 7.38 1.60
CA THR A 100 0.90 8.38 0.71
C THR A 100 1.39 8.15 -0.71
N VAL A 101 0.47 8.05 -1.65
CA VAL A 101 0.77 7.93 -3.08
C VAL A 101 0.20 9.14 -3.78
N THR A 102 1.06 9.88 -4.47
CA THR A 102 0.67 11.06 -5.24
C THR A 102 0.97 10.81 -6.71
N ASP A 103 -0.03 10.87 -7.54
CA ASP A 103 0.13 10.82 -9.00
C ASP A 103 -0.01 12.23 -9.54
N GLN A 104 1.12 12.82 -9.96
CA GLN A 104 1.15 14.19 -10.46
C GLN A 104 0.48 14.32 -11.83
N ALA A 105 0.59 13.30 -12.68
CA ALA A 105 -0.04 13.31 -14.00
C ALA A 105 -1.56 13.19 -13.91
N GLY A 106 -2.06 12.36 -12.97
CA GLY A 106 -3.48 12.18 -12.73
C GLY A 106 -4.09 13.18 -11.76
N GLU A 107 -3.26 13.99 -11.11
CA GLU A 107 -3.69 15.02 -10.14
C GLU A 107 -4.51 14.45 -8.98
N PHE A 108 -4.15 13.27 -8.48
CA PHE A 108 -4.84 12.70 -7.32
C PHE A 108 -3.85 12.15 -6.29
N THR A 109 -4.33 12.03 -5.06
CA THR A 109 -3.53 11.53 -3.94
C THR A 109 -4.31 10.41 -3.25
N ILE A 110 -3.63 9.30 -2.96
CA ILE A 110 -4.18 8.21 -2.16
C ILE A 110 -3.45 8.23 -0.82
N LEU A 111 -4.23 8.33 0.27
CA LEU A 111 -3.71 8.29 1.63
C LEU A 111 -4.16 7.00 2.30
N CYS A 112 -3.19 6.17 2.71
CA CYS A 112 -3.43 4.95 3.46
C CYS A 112 -2.97 5.16 4.90
N SER A 113 -3.83 4.89 5.85
CA SER A 113 -3.52 5.01 7.27
C SER A 113 -3.70 3.67 7.97
N GLY A 114 -3.06 3.52 9.14
CA GLY A 114 -3.07 2.26 9.86
C GLY A 114 -2.40 1.15 9.06
N VAL A 115 -1.29 1.47 8.39
CA VAL A 115 -0.59 0.52 7.52
C VAL A 115 0.29 -0.39 8.36
N THR A 116 0.11 -1.70 8.19
CA THR A 116 0.91 -2.71 8.89
C THR A 116 1.33 -3.79 7.91
N PRO A 117 2.50 -4.43 8.12
CA PRO A 117 2.90 -5.54 7.27
C PRO A 117 2.05 -6.77 7.62
N GLN A 118 1.50 -7.43 6.60
CA GLN A 118 0.78 -8.68 6.80
C GLN A 118 1.74 -9.81 7.15
N LYS A 119 2.85 -9.88 6.43
CA LYS A 119 3.87 -10.91 6.61
C LYS A 119 5.21 -10.37 6.14
N ILE A 120 6.29 -10.73 6.82
CA ILE A 120 7.64 -10.46 6.34
C ILE A 120 7.87 -11.38 5.13
N PRO A 121 8.28 -10.83 3.96
CA PRO A 121 8.41 -11.64 2.76
C PRO A 121 9.53 -12.67 2.86
N ASP A 122 9.35 -13.77 2.15
CA ASP A 122 10.38 -14.79 2.01
C ASP A 122 11.57 -14.24 1.22
N ARG A 123 12.77 -14.58 1.64
CA ARG A 123 14.00 -14.18 0.95
C ARG A 123 14.63 -15.37 0.27
N THR A 124 14.98 -15.19 -0.99
CA THR A 124 15.66 -16.21 -1.77
C THR A 124 17.08 -15.75 -2.04
N PHE A 125 18.04 -16.62 -1.70
CA PHE A 125 19.46 -16.37 -1.95
C PHE A 125 19.91 -17.28 -3.09
N ASP A 126 20.11 -16.70 -4.25
CA ASP A 126 20.51 -17.39 -5.47
C ASP A 126 21.56 -16.55 -6.20
N ARG A 127 22.01 -17.03 -7.34
CA ARG A 127 23.03 -16.34 -8.16
C ARG A 127 22.55 -15.00 -8.68
N SER A 128 21.26 -14.86 -8.95
CA SER A 128 20.65 -13.61 -9.39
C SER A 128 19.75 -13.06 -8.31
N SER A 129 19.71 -11.71 -8.21
CA SER A 129 18.80 -11.06 -7.31
C SER A 129 17.37 -11.19 -7.81
N THR A 130 16.45 -11.40 -6.88
CA THR A 130 15.03 -11.49 -7.18
C THR A 130 14.27 -10.34 -6.54
N ASN A 131 13.07 -10.05 -7.04
CA ASN A 131 12.19 -9.08 -6.41
C ASN A 131 11.50 -9.70 -5.20
N LEU A 132 11.31 -8.89 -4.16
CA LEU A 132 10.53 -9.25 -2.98
C LEU A 132 9.13 -8.64 -3.10
N THR A 133 8.14 -9.38 -2.66
CA THR A 133 6.77 -8.90 -2.62
C THR A 133 6.39 -8.61 -1.18
N TYR A 134 6.23 -7.34 -0.84
CA TYR A 134 5.73 -6.90 0.46
C TYR A 134 4.23 -6.73 0.38
N THR A 135 3.51 -7.40 1.26
CA THR A 135 2.06 -7.25 1.38
C THR A 135 1.75 -6.50 2.66
N LEU A 136 1.12 -5.34 2.52
CA LEU A 136 0.77 -4.46 3.63
C LEU A 136 -0.74 -4.39 3.74
N LEU A 137 -1.22 -4.29 4.98
CA LEU A 137 -2.63 -4.07 5.25
C LEU A 137 -2.84 -2.61 5.62
N ALA A 138 -3.84 -1.98 5.03
CA ALA A 138 -4.24 -0.61 5.35
C ALA A 138 -5.59 -0.62 6.05
N ALA A 139 -5.67 0.03 7.20
CA ALA A 139 -6.93 0.15 7.93
C ALA A 139 -7.89 1.12 7.23
N SER A 140 -7.37 2.13 6.56
CA SER A 140 -8.17 3.11 5.84
C SER A 140 -7.43 3.57 4.59
N ILE A 141 -8.13 3.56 3.46
CA ILE A 141 -7.65 4.09 2.18
C ILE A 141 -8.58 5.22 1.78
N SER A 142 -8.01 6.39 1.54
CA SER A 142 -8.75 7.59 1.14
C SER A 142 -8.16 8.14 -0.15
N GLU A 143 -9.00 8.40 -1.13
CA GLU A 143 -8.61 9.05 -2.39
C GLU A 143 -9.08 10.51 -2.37
N GLN A 144 -8.18 11.39 -2.75
CA GLN A 144 -8.45 12.83 -2.76
C GLN A 144 -8.25 13.44 -4.14
#